data_30a039a24246fab7ba07e15f3194ee7d
#
_entry.id   30a039a24246fab7ba07e15f3194ee7d
#
_cell.length_a   1.000
_cell.length_b   1.000
_cell.length_c   1.000
_cell.angle_alpha   90.00
_cell.angle_beta   90.00
_cell.angle_gamma   90.00
#
_symmetry.space_group_name_H-M   'P 1'
#
loop_
_entity.id
_entity.type
_entity.pdbx_description
1 polymer ?
#
loop_
_entity_poly.entity_id
_entity_poly.type
_entity_poly.pdbx_seq_one_letter_code
_entity_poly.pdbx_strand_id
1 'polypeptide(L)'
;MAQSAEQIVVTGGWPLNGTVRVPAAKNSVLPLLAAALLCQRPVRLRGVPRLSDVECSLALLRGAGCTAQWQGSDVALSGSPVQSTLPGQTAAQMRASILFCAPLLARLGRAETVLPGGCRIGSRPIDLHLTGLARMGVQELDAGPGRLVLLAPSGLHGAEITLRFPSVGATETLLLAAACARGRTVLRGAAREPEVADLADFLNRCGGSVEGAGSSTLIIEGRRALGGCVFSPLPDRIFASTLACAAAAAGGRVELTGCSPELYAPVLEILAQMGCRVERGGESVQVARFGRLYGAGRVFTGVYPALATDAAPPLAAAMLCAEGESSIEDVIFERRFACAEGFAALGGRVNTAGRVLHIRPGGALRGTRLSAPDLRGGAALVLAALAAQGRSQIGGVAYLDRGYADFTEILASLGARIYRETKTA
;
A
#
# COMPACT_ATOMS: atom_id res chain seq x y z
N MET A 1 -18.91 19.65 11.83
CA MET A 1 -18.44 19.03 13.09
C MET A 1 -16.93 19.10 13.07
N ALA A 2 -16.31 19.80 14.02
CA ALA A 2 -14.85 19.81 14.16
C ALA A 2 -14.40 18.36 14.39
N GLN A 3 -13.61 17.80 13.49
CA GLN A 3 -12.95 16.52 13.71
C GLN A 3 -12.09 16.67 14.95
N SER A 4 -12.37 15.90 16.01
CA SER A 4 -11.49 15.82 17.18
C SER A 4 -10.09 15.44 16.64
N ALA A 5 -9.12 16.33 16.88
CA ALA A 5 -7.79 16.16 16.31
C ALA A 5 -7.06 15.07 17.09
N GLU A 6 -7.23 13.81 16.67
CA GLU A 6 -6.48 12.68 17.21
C GLU A 6 -4.99 12.84 16.86
N GLN A 7 -4.13 12.53 17.82
CA GLN A 7 -2.68 12.54 17.67
C GLN A 7 -2.05 11.28 18.25
N ILE A 8 -0.92 10.87 17.71
CA ILE A 8 -0.07 9.82 18.28
C ILE A 8 0.96 10.50 19.17
N VAL A 9 1.10 10.03 20.39
CA VAL A 9 2.10 10.46 21.37
C VAL A 9 3.15 9.39 21.52
N VAL A 10 4.41 9.76 21.35
CA VAL A 10 5.56 8.86 21.46
C VAL A 10 6.55 9.41 22.47
N THR A 11 6.95 8.61 23.44
CA THR A 11 8.12 8.88 24.28
C THR A 11 9.26 7.96 23.83
N GLY A 12 10.22 8.52 23.11
CA GLY A 12 11.29 7.75 22.48
C GLY A 12 12.44 7.38 23.42
N GLY A 13 13.45 6.70 22.87
CA GLY A 13 14.61 6.23 23.61
C GLY A 13 14.44 4.85 24.26
N TRP A 14 13.40 4.10 23.90
CA TRP A 14 13.15 2.75 24.42
C TRP A 14 13.31 1.73 23.30
N PRO A 15 14.12 0.65 23.51
CA PRO A 15 14.31 -0.39 22.52
C PRO A 15 13.03 -1.23 22.35
N LEU A 16 12.81 -1.70 21.11
CA LEU A 16 11.69 -2.59 20.77
C LEU A 16 12.11 -4.04 20.93
N ASN A 17 11.28 -4.84 21.61
CA ASN A 17 11.54 -6.27 21.78
C ASN A 17 10.23 -7.06 21.70
N GLY A 18 10.23 -8.15 20.96
CA GLY A 18 9.06 -9.04 20.88
C GLY A 18 8.87 -9.63 19.50
N THR A 19 7.72 -10.29 19.33
CA THR A 19 7.32 -10.97 18.10
C THR A 19 6.00 -10.38 17.60
N VAL A 20 5.90 -10.12 16.30
CA VAL A 20 4.70 -9.62 15.63
C VAL A 20 4.36 -10.52 14.46
N ARG A 21 3.10 -10.94 14.38
CA ARG A 21 2.57 -11.54 13.15
C ARG A 21 2.20 -10.43 12.18
N VAL A 22 2.76 -10.48 10.98
CA VAL A 22 2.50 -9.49 9.93
C VAL A 22 1.05 -9.62 9.44
N PRO A 23 0.25 -8.54 9.44
CA PRO A 23 -1.13 -8.58 8.94
C PRO A 23 -1.18 -8.74 7.42
N ALA A 24 -2.39 -9.00 6.89
CA ALA A 24 -2.60 -9.04 5.45
C ALA A 24 -2.34 -7.69 4.79
N ALA A 25 -1.85 -7.73 3.55
CA ALA A 25 -1.44 -6.55 2.80
C ALA A 25 -2.64 -5.71 2.35
N LYS A 26 -2.64 -4.43 2.74
CA LYS A 26 -3.58 -3.45 2.20
C LYS A 26 -3.63 -3.51 0.67
N ASN A 27 -2.46 -3.49 0.03
CA ASN A 27 -2.33 -3.40 -1.43
C ASN A 27 -2.78 -4.68 -2.14
N SER A 28 -2.91 -5.80 -1.43
CA SER A 28 -3.57 -7.02 -1.90
C SER A 28 -5.08 -6.96 -1.66
N VAL A 29 -5.51 -6.59 -0.46
CA VAL A 29 -6.93 -6.57 -0.09
C VAL A 29 -7.77 -5.67 -1.00
N LEU A 30 -7.29 -4.47 -1.36
CA LEU A 30 -8.07 -3.53 -2.16
C LEU A 30 -8.41 -4.04 -3.57
N PRO A 31 -7.48 -4.59 -4.37
CA PRO A 31 -7.82 -5.19 -5.65
C PRO A 31 -8.66 -6.47 -5.52
N LEU A 32 -8.49 -7.27 -4.46
CA LEU A 32 -9.33 -8.44 -4.19
C LEU A 32 -10.78 -8.06 -3.90
N LEU A 33 -11.01 -6.96 -3.16
CA LEU A 33 -12.35 -6.42 -2.93
C LEU A 33 -13.00 -5.96 -4.23
N ALA A 34 -12.25 -5.29 -5.12
CA ALA A 34 -12.74 -4.92 -6.44
C ALA A 34 -13.05 -6.15 -7.30
N ALA A 35 -12.17 -7.18 -7.27
CA ALA A 35 -12.33 -8.42 -8.00
C ALA A 35 -13.61 -9.20 -7.60
N ALA A 36 -14.04 -9.08 -6.34
CA ALA A 36 -15.27 -9.72 -5.86
C ALA A 36 -16.53 -9.31 -6.64
N LEU A 37 -16.56 -8.11 -7.27
CA LEU A 37 -17.64 -7.69 -8.16
C LEU A 37 -17.80 -8.57 -9.42
N LEU A 38 -16.73 -9.27 -9.82
CA LEU A 38 -16.76 -10.20 -10.96
C LEU A 38 -17.39 -11.55 -10.59
N CYS A 39 -17.44 -11.88 -9.30
CA CYS A 39 -17.87 -13.18 -8.80
C CYS A 39 -19.41 -13.27 -8.74
N GLN A 40 -19.95 -14.43 -9.13
CA GLN A 40 -21.39 -14.72 -9.06
C GLN A 40 -21.77 -15.47 -7.77
N ARG A 41 -20.80 -16.04 -7.06
CA ARG A 41 -20.96 -16.74 -5.79
C ARG A 41 -20.27 -15.96 -4.67
N PRO A 42 -20.64 -16.21 -3.41
CA PRO A 42 -20.03 -15.52 -2.28
C PRO A 42 -18.51 -15.66 -2.24
N VAL A 43 -17.84 -14.58 -1.84
CA VAL A 43 -16.42 -14.50 -1.57
C VAL A 43 -16.21 -14.22 -0.10
N ARG A 44 -15.24 -14.88 0.52
CA ARG A 44 -14.79 -14.59 1.87
C ARG A 44 -13.28 -14.33 1.88
N LEU A 45 -12.90 -13.12 2.25
CA LEU A 45 -11.50 -12.76 2.47
C LEU A 45 -11.17 -12.89 3.96
N ARG A 46 -10.15 -13.72 4.28
CA ARG A 46 -9.75 -13.99 5.67
C ARG A 46 -8.72 -12.98 6.17
N GLY A 47 -8.81 -12.65 7.45
CA GLY A 47 -7.79 -11.85 8.13
C GLY A 47 -7.57 -10.46 7.54
N VAL A 48 -8.62 -9.81 7.08
CA VAL A 48 -8.57 -8.46 6.48
C VAL A 48 -8.26 -7.42 7.55
N PRO A 49 -7.24 -6.56 7.37
CA PRO A 49 -6.94 -5.51 8.35
C PRO A 49 -8.01 -4.41 8.32
N ARG A 50 -8.34 -3.88 9.49
CA ARG A 50 -9.29 -2.76 9.62
C ARG A 50 -8.60 -1.44 9.28
N LEU A 51 -8.73 -1.05 8.03
CA LEU A 51 -8.15 0.18 7.47
C LEU A 51 -9.24 1.07 6.90
N SER A 52 -9.06 2.38 6.94
CA SER A 52 -10.04 3.30 6.36
C SER A 52 -10.18 3.12 4.83
N ASP A 53 -9.12 2.75 4.11
CA ASP A 53 -9.20 2.42 2.68
C ASP A 53 -10.01 1.12 2.43
N VAL A 54 -9.98 0.16 3.34
CA VAL A 54 -10.82 -1.05 3.29
C VAL A 54 -12.28 -0.67 3.52
N GLU A 55 -12.59 0.15 4.53
CA GLU A 55 -13.96 0.63 4.78
C GLU A 55 -14.51 1.42 3.58
N CYS A 56 -13.70 2.27 2.96
CA CYS A 56 -14.06 2.93 1.71
C CYS A 56 -14.40 1.92 0.61
N SER A 57 -13.60 0.87 0.45
CA SER A 57 -13.85 -0.19 -0.55
C SER A 57 -15.15 -0.93 -0.28
N LEU A 58 -15.44 -1.27 1.00
CA LEU A 58 -16.71 -1.89 1.39
C LEU A 58 -17.90 -0.97 1.13
N ALA A 59 -17.74 0.33 1.34
CA ALA A 59 -18.78 1.31 1.01
C ALA A 59 -19.00 1.42 -0.51
N LEU A 60 -17.94 1.36 -1.33
CA LEU A 60 -18.07 1.31 -2.79
C LEU A 60 -18.80 0.05 -3.26
N LEU A 61 -18.50 -1.12 -2.69
CA LEU A 61 -19.20 -2.38 -2.97
C LEU A 61 -20.68 -2.30 -2.65
N ARG A 62 -21.02 -1.76 -1.47
CA ARG A 62 -22.43 -1.54 -1.06
C ARG A 62 -23.13 -0.54 -1.98
N GLY A 63 -22.43 0.55 -2.38
CA GLY A 63 -22.93 1.54 -3.34
C GLY A 63 -23.18 0.95 -4.74
N ALA A 64 -22.41 -0.06 -5.15
CA ALA A 64 -22.64 -0.81 -6.36
C ALA A 64 -23.82 -1.81 -6.26
N GLY A 65 -24.42 -1.99 -5.07
CA GLY A 65 -25.54 -2.89 -4.82
C GLY A 65 -25.17 -4.27 -4.28
N CYS A 66 -23.91 -4.49 -3.91
CA CYS A 66 -23.45 -5.73 -3.32
C CYS A 66 -23.55 -5.74 -1.78
N THR A 67 -23.63 -6.92 -1.21
CA THR A 67 -23.47 -7.11 0.24
C THR A 67 -22.00 -7.24 0.58
N ALA A 68 -21.52 -6.42 1.52
CA ALA A 68 -20.15 -6.45 2.02
C ALA A 68 -20.17 -6.24 3.53
N GLN A 69 -19.78 -7.27 4.29
CA GLN A 69 -19.92 -7.31 5.74
C GLN A 69 -18.70 -7.92 6.43
N TRP A 70 -18.35 -7.37 7.58
CA TRP A 70 -17.37 -7.97 8.48
C TRP A 70 -17.95 -9.21 9.18
N GLN A 71 -17.14 -10.25 9.28
CA GLN A 71 -17.38 -11.45 10.08
C GLN A 71 -16.13 -11.72 10.95
N GLY A 72 -16.06 -11.07 12.10
CA GLY A 72 -14.83 -11.02 12.90
C GLY A 72 -13.72 -10.24 12.18
N SER A 73 -12.60 -10.91 11.89
CA SER A 73 -11.50 -10.37 11.09
C SER A 73 -11.64 -10.64 9.59
N ASP A 74 -12.68 -11.38 9.18
CA ASP A 74 -12.92 -11.71 7.77
C ASP A 74 -13.92 -10.72 7.16
N VAL A 75 -13.92 -10.63 5.84
CA VAL A 75 -14.92 -9.90 5.06
C VAL A 75 -15.68 -10.88 4.18
N ALA A 76 -17.01 -10.90 4.32
CA ALA A 76 -17.92 -11.67 3.47
C ALA A 76 -18.56 -10.74 2.42
N LEU A 77 -18.52 -11.17 1.18
CA LEU A 77 -18.97 -10.43 0.00
C LEU A 77 -19.94 -11.30 -0.80
N SER A 78 -21.06 -10.71 -1.24
CA SER A 78 -22.04 -11.43 -2.07
C SER A 78 -22.91 -10.44 -2.86
N GLY A 79 -23.68 -10.97 -3.80
CA GLY A 79 -24.52 -10.20 -4.69
C GLY A 79 -23.81 -9.81 -5.99
N SER A 80 -24.55 -9.20 -6.89
CA SER A 80 -24.04 -8.70 -8.16
C SER A 80 -24.22 -7.19 -8.21
N PRO A 81 -23.30 -6.44 -8.85
CA PRO A 81 -23.46 -5.01 -9.00
C PRO A 81 -24.70 -4.72 -9.88
N VAL A 82 -25.48 -3.73 -9.45
CA VAL A 82 -26.67 -3.21 -10.15
C VAL A 82 -26.56 -1.70 -10.39
N GLN A 83 -25.60 -1.03 -9.76
CA GLN A 83 -25.31 0.39 -9.95
C GLN A 83 -23.94 0.55 -10.61
N SER A 84 -23.91 1.28 -11.71
CA SER A 84 -22.66 1.59 -12.44
C SER A 84 -21.98 2.87 -11.96
N THR A 85 -22.64 3.66 -11.10
CA THR A 85 -22.11 4.90 -10.54
C THR A 85 -21.64 4.66 -9.12
N LEU A 86 -20.36 4.90 -8.85
CA LEU A 86 -19.77 4.79 -7.52
C LEU A 86 -20.07 6.05 -6.69
N PRO A 87 -20.25 5.92 -5.35
CA PRO A 87 -20.41 7.07 -4.46
C PRO A 87 -19.19 8.01 -4.53
N GLY A 88 -19.37 9.21 -5.14
CA GLY A 88 -18.27 10.11 -5.47
C GLY A 88 -17.45 10.58 -4.28
N GLN A 89 -18.10 10.93 -3.15
CA GLN A 89 -17.39 11.34 -1.93
C GLN A 89 -16.47 10.22 -1.39
N THR A 90 -16.94 8.98 -1.43
CA THR A 90 -16.14 7.82 -1.00
C THR A 90 -15.03 7.52 -2.01
N ALA A 91 -15.34 7.53 -3.30
CA ALA A 91 -14.35 7.28 -4.35
C ALA A 91 -13.19 8.29 -4.34
N ALA A 92 -13.47 9.55 -4.04
CA ALA A 92 -12.48 10.61 -3.94
C ALA A 92 -11.47 10.42 -2.78
N GLN A 93 -11.79 9.61 -1.77
CA GLN A 93 -10.94 9.43 -0.59
C GLN A 93 -9.75 8.50 -0.83
N MET A 94 -9.83 7.61 -1.83
CA MET A 94 -8.75 6.66 -2.09
C MET A 94 -8.42 6.53 -3.58
N ARG A 95 -7.13 6.33 -3.87
CA ARG A 95 -6.64 6.13 -5.24
C ARG A 95 -7.16 4.82 -5.86
N ALA A 96 -7.28 3.77 -5.05
CA ALA A 96 -7.70 2.45 -5.50
C ALA A 96 -9.17 2.38 -5.99
N SER A 97 -9.96 3.45 -5.82
CA SER A 97 -11.33 3.53 -6.36
C SER A 97 -11.41 3.29 -7.87
N ILE A 98 -10.36 3.62 -8.63
CA ILE A 98 -10.26 3.35 -10.06
C ILE A 98 -10.37 1.86 -10.41
N LEU A 99 -9.90 0.97 -9.52
CA LEU A 99 -9.95 -0.48 -9.73
C LEU A 99 -11.38 -1.00 -9.88
N PHE A 100 -12.35 -0.34 -9.25
CA PHE A 100 -13.76 -0.73 -9.30
C PHE A 100 -14.40 -0.49 -10.67
N CYS A 101 -13.82 0.39 -11.50
CA CYS A 101 -14.34 0.68 -12.84
C CYS A 101 -14.27 -0.56 -13.75
N ALA A 102 -13.18 -1.33 -13.70
CA ALA A 102 -13.00 -2.50 -14.56
C ALA A 102 -14.06 -3.59 -14.34
N PRO A 103 -14.33 -4.04 -13.09
CA PRO A 103 -15.44 -4.97 -12.83
C PRO A 103 -16.82 -4.43 -13.20
N LEU A 104 -17.09 -3.15 -12.98
CA LEU A 104 -18.38 -2.55 -13.37
C LEU A 104 -18.55 -2.53 -14.89
N LEU A 105 -17.51 -2.20 -15.66
CA LEU A 105 -17.49 -2.31 -17.10
C LEU A 105 -17.76 -3.74 -17.57
N ALA A 106 -17.10 -4.72 -16.95
CA ALA A 106 -17.27 -6.13 -17.29
C ALA A 106 -18.67 -6.66 -17.00
N ARG A 107 -19.33 -6.15 -15.95
CA ARG A 107 -20.64 -6.63 -15.47
C ARG A 107 -21.81 -5.84 -16.04
N LEU A 108 -21.67 -4.53 -16.19
CA LEU A 108 -22.76 -3.60 -16.52
C LEU A 108 -22.53 -2.84 -17.83
N GLY A 109 -21.36 -2.98 -18.46
CA GLY A 109 -21.00 -2.23 -19.67
C GLY A 109 -20.74 -0.73 -19.43
N ARG A 110 -20.88 -0.25 -18.19
CA ARG A 110 -20.70 1.15 -17.81
C ARG A 110 -20.04 1.24 -16.42
N ALA A 111 -19.19 2.24 -16.25
CA ALA A 111 -18.69 2.65 -14.95
C ALA A 111 -18.62 4.17 -14.87
N GLU A 112 -19.10 4.73 -13.76
CA GLU A 112 -19.04 6.17 -13.50
C GLU A 112 -18.46 6.41 -12.09
N THR A 113 -17.49 7.32 -12.01
CA THR A 113 -16.85 7.71 -10.75
C THR A 113 -16.33 9.14 -10.84
N VAL A 114 -15.75 9.62 -9.77
CA VAL A 114 -14.92 10.84 -9.79
C VAL A 114 -13.46 10.46 -10.03
N LEU A 115 -12.67 11.39 -10.54
CA LEU A 115 -11.23 11.18 -10.66
C LEU A 115 -10.66 10.80 -9.28
N PRO A 116 -9.89 9.72 -9.19
CA PRO A 116 -9.45 9.18 -7.92
C PRO A 116 -8.58 10.20 -7.18
N GLY A 117 -8.98 10.51 -5.97
CA GLY A 117 -8.21 11.33 -5.02
C GLY A 117 -6.95 10.62 -4.56
N GLY A 118 -6.29 11.14 -3.58
CA GLY A 118 -5.24 10.37 -3.00
C GLY A 118 -4.06 11.11 -2.43
N CYS A 119 -2.93 10.46 -2.39
CA CYS A 119 -1.74 10.84 -1.68
C CYS A 119 -1.00 12.01 -2.37
N ARG A 120 -0.41 12.92 -1.59
CA ARG A 120 0.32 14.11 -2.05
C ARG A 120 1.77 13.82 -2.47
N ILE A 121 2.09 12.56 -2.81
CA ILE A 121 3.46 12.09 -3.09
C ILE A 121 3.96 12.37 -4.51
N GLY A 122 3.11 12.88 -5.40
CA GLY A 122 3.46 13.19 -6.79
C GLY A 122 2.31 13.02 -7.77
N SER A 123 2.60 13.25 -9.05
CA SER A 123 1.66 13.00 -10.14
C SER A 123 1.38 11.50 -10.25
N ARG A 124 0.11 11.14 -10.34
CA ARG A 124 -0.34 9.75 -10.49
C ARG A 124 -1.40 9.66 -11.58
N PRO A 125 -1.02 9.87 -12.84
CA PRO A 125 -1.96 9.84 -13.96
C PRO A 125 -2.63 8.46 -14.08
N ILE A 126 -3.83 8.43 -14.68
CA ILE A 126 -4.58 7.20 -14.97
C ILE A 126 -4.54 6.82 -16.46
N ASP A 127 -3.69 7.50 -17.22
CA ASP A 127 -3.55 7.34 -18.66
C ASP A 127 -3.26 5.89 -19.09
N LEU A 128 -2.40 5.16 -18.33
CA LEU A 128 -2.13 3.74 -18.61
C LEU A 128 -3.36 2.85 -18.41
N HIS A 129 -4.19 3.17 -17.40
CA HIS A 129 -5.47 2.48 -17.20
C HIS A 129 -6.40 2.71 -18.40
N LEU A 130 -6.59 3.97 -18.77
CA LEU A 130 -7.52 4.35 -19.86
C LEU A 130 -7.04 3.85 -21.22
N THR A 131 -5.74 3.99 -21.53
CA THR A 131 -5.17 3.48 -22.78
C THR A 131 -5.35 1.98 -22.92
N GLY A 132 -5.12 1.22 -21.84
CA GLY A 132 -5.30 -0.23 -21.83
C GLY A 132 -6.77 -0.63 -21.97
N LEU A 133 -7.68 0.02 -21.25
CA LEU A 133 -9.12 -0.19 -21.35
C LEU A 133 -9.67 0.15 -22.74
N ALA A 134 -9.16 1.23 -23.38
CA ALA A 134 -9.54 1.60 -24.74
C ALA A 134 -9.19 0.48 -25.75
N ARG A 135 -8.04 -0.20 -25.60
CA ARG A 135 -7.66 -1.38 -26.39
C ARG A 135 -8.66 -2.53 -26.21
N MET A 136 -9.36 -2.59 -25.09
CA MET A 136 -10.39 -3.61 -24.79
C MET A 136 -11.79 -3.17 -25.19
N GLY A 137 -11.94 -2.04 -25.92
CA GLY A 137 -13.22 -1.54 -26.44
C GLY A 137 -13.95 -0.55 -25.53
N VAL A 138 -13.27 -0.03 -24.50
CA VAL A 138 -13.85 1.00 -23.63
C VAL A 138 -13.73 2.38 -24.27
N GLN A 139 -14.78 3.16 -24.15
CA GLN A 139 -14.87 4.56 -24.53
C GLN A 139 -14.97 5.44 -23.28
N GLU A 140 -14.17 6.48 -23.22
CA GLU A 140 -14.32 7.54 -22.23
C GLU A 140 -15.26 8.61 -22.76
N LEU A 141 -16.26 8.99 -21.95
CA LEU A 141 -17.17 10.09 -22.27
C LEU A 141 -16.72 11.36 -21.57
N ASP A 142 -16.85 12.48 -22.26
CA ASP A 142 -16.71 13.79 -21.62
C ASP A 142 -17.88 14.01 -20.65
N ALA A 143 -17.56 14.03 -19.37
CA ALA A 143 -18.53 14.20 -18.28
C ALA A 143 -18.25 15.46 -17.45
N GLY A 144 -17.39 16.33 -17.95
CA GLY A 144 -16.93 17.54 -17.25
C GLY A 144 -15.85 17.30 -16.19
N PRO A 145 -15.35 18.37 -15.61
CA PRO A 145 -14.19 18.32 -14.71
C PRO A 145 -14.39 17.39 -13.49
N GLY A 146 -13.40 16.57 -13.22
CA GLY A 146 -13.36 15.72 -12.04
C GLY A 146 -14.23 14.46 -12.09
N ARG A 147 -14.99 14.24 -13.17
CA ARG A 147 -15.79 13.02 -13.39
C ARG A 147 -15.09 12.11 -14.40
N LEU A 148 -15.28 10.81 -14.22
CA LEU A 148 -14.82 9.77 -15.14
C LEU A 148 -16.02 8.88 -15.48
N VAL A 149 -16.40 8.85 -16.76
CA VAL A 149 -17.48 8.00 -17.28
C VAL A 149 -16.91 7.12 -18.38
N LEU A 150 -17.00 5.82 -18.19
CA LEU A 150 -16.47 4.79 -19.08
C LEU A 150 -17.59 3.91 -19.58
N LEU A 151 -17.60 3.60 -20.89
CA LEU A 151 -18.56 2.72 -21.53
C LEU A 151 -17.84 1.59 -22.28
N ALA A 152 -18.44 0.41 -22.25
CA ALA A 152 -18.07 -0.73 -23.10
C ALA A 152 -19.29 -1.16 -23.92
N PRO A 153 -19.64 -0.43 -25.01
CA PRO A 153 -20.91 -0.62 -25.73
C PRO A 153 -21.10 -2.03 -26.29
N SER A 154 -19.99 -2.66 -26.70
CA SER A 154 -19.98 -4.04 -27.22
C SER A 154 -19.50 -5.07 -26.19
N GLY A 155 -19.39 -4.66 -24.91
CA GLY A 155 -18.72 -5.40 -23.86
C GLY A 155 -17.19 -5.37 -24.01
N LEU A 156 -16.48 -5.88 -22.99
CA LEU A 156 -15.03 -5.99 -23.03
C LEU A 156 -14.59 -7.14 -23.92
N HIS A 157 -13.52 -6.94 -24.70
CA HIS A 157 -12.89 -7.97 -25.50
C HIS A 157 -11.38 -8.04 -25.24
N GLY A 158 -10.82 -9.22 -25.46
CA GLY A 158 -9.38 -9.48 -25.30
C GLY A 158 -8.55 -8.65 -26.28
N ALA A 159 -7.34 -8.29 -25.87
CA ALA A 159 -6.45 -7.44 -26.65
C ALA A 159 -4.97 -7.74 -26.33
N GLU A 160 -4.08 -7.39 -27.26
CA GLU A 160 -2.65 -7.26 -26.95
C GLU A 160 -2.35 -5.84 -26.46
N ILE A 161 -1.85 -5.74 -25.24
CA ILE A 161 -1.60 -4.47 -24.54
C ILE A 161 -0.14 -4.48 -24.06
N THR A 162 0.59 -3.40 -24.34
CA THR A 162 1.94 -3.20 -23.80
C THR A 162 1.95 -1.93 -22.95
N LEU A 163 2.26 -2.08 -21.67
CA LEU A 163 2.46 -0.95 -20.76
C LEU A 163 3.87 -0.39 -20.94
N ARG A 164 3.97 0.92 -21.14
CA ARG A 164 5.27 1.62 -21.23
C ARG A 164 6.02 1.71 -19.90
N PHE A 165 5.30 1.49 -18.80
CA PHE A 165 5.82 1.47 -17.44
C PHE A 165 5.05 0.39 -16.65
N PRO A 166 5.72 -0.43 -15.80
CA PRO A 166 5.07 -1.49 -15.02
C PRO A 166 4.27 -0.90 -13.85
N SER A 167 3.16 -0.24 -14.17
CA SER A 167 2.24 0.36 -13.20
C SER A 167 1.41 -0.72 -12.52
N VAL A 168 1.51 -0.84 -11.20
CA VAL A 168 0.70 -1.78 -10.40
C VAL A 168 -0.79 -1.56 -10.66
N GLY A 169 -1.27 -0.32 -10.44
CA GLY A 169 -2.70 -0.04 -10.59
C GLY A 169 -3.23 -0.28 -12.01
N ALA A 170 -2.46 0.08 -13.07
CA ALA A 170 -2.87 -0.20 -14.44
C ALA A 170 -2.88 -1.72 -14.71
N THR A 171 -1.89 -2.47 -14.24
CA THR A 171 -1.84 -3.93 -14.36
C THR A 171 -3.06 -4.57 -13.69
N GLU A 172 -3.38 -4.18 -12.45
CA GLU A 172 -4.55 -4.67 -11.71
C GLU A 172 -5.86 -4.33 -12.42
N THR A 173 -6.03 -3.09 -12.90
CA THR A 173 -7.23 -2.67 -13.65
C THR A 173 -7.42 -3.51 -14.90
N LEU A 174 -6.35 -3.72 -15.68
CA LEU A 174 -6.42 -4.48 -16.93
C LEU A 174 -6.61 -5.98 -16.67
N LEU A 175 -6.02 -6.51 -15.61
CA LEU A 175 -6.23 -7.90 -15.18
C LEU A 175 -7.69 -8.13 -14.78
N LEU A 176 -8.29 -7.21 -13.99
CA LEU A 176 -9.71 -7.26 -13.63
C LEU A 176 -10.63 -7.16 -14.85
N ALA A 177 -10.33 -6.27 -15.80
CA ALA A 177 -11.09 -6.13 -17.03
C ALA A 177 -11.01 -7.39 -17.90
N ALA A 178 -9.79 -7.92 -18.09
CA ALA A 178 -9.51 -9.08 -18.91
C ALA A 178 -10.11 -10.38 -18.38
N ALA A 179 -10.22 -10.52 -17.05
CA ALA A 179 -10.75 -11.73 -16.41
C ALA A 179 -12.16 -12.11 -16.88
N CYS A 180 -12.97 -11.12 -17.30
CA CYS A 180 -14.32 -11.34 -17.84
C CYS A 180 -14.52 -10.79 -19.26
N ALA A 181 -13.46 -10.41 -19.98
CA ALA A 181 -13.52 -10.00 -21.39
C ALA A 181 -13.80 -11.19 -22.32
N ARG A 182 -14.28 -10.93 -23.53
CA ARG A 182 -14.42 -11.97 -24.56
C ARG A 182 -13.08 -12.25 -25.21
N GLY A 183 -12.59 -13.49 -25.15
CA GLY A 183 -11.33 -13.92 -25.76
C GLY A 183 -10.11 -13.71 -24.86
N ARG A 184 -8.96 -13.70 -25.51
CA ARG A 184 -7.65 -13.71 -24.86
C ARG A 184 -7.03 -12.31 -24.79
N THR A 185 -6.48 -11.97 -23.65
CA THR A 185 -5.66 -10.77 -23.45
C THR A 185 -4.21 -11.14 -23.17
N VAL A 186 -3.27 -10.47 -23.85
CA VAL A 186 -1.85 -10.54 -23.55
C VAL A 186 -1.38 -9.18 -23.06
N LEU A 187 -1.02 -9.09 -21.78
CA LEU A 187 -0.55 -7.86 -21.15
C LEU A 187 0.97 -7.95 -20.97
N ARG A 188 1.72 -7.14 -21.72
CA ARG A 188 3.19 -7.02 -21.65
C ARG A 188 3.58 -5.78 -20.83
N GLY A 189 4.77 -5.81 -20.21
CA GLY A 189 5.22 -4.75 -19.32
C GLY A 189 4.40 -4.65 -18.03
N ALA A 190 3.76 -5.75 -17.62
CA ALA A 190 2.98 -5.84 -16.39
C ALA A 190 3.88 -5.64 -15.15
N ALA A 191 3.29 -5.09 -14.10
CA ALA A 191 3.90 -5.03 -12.78
C ALA A 191 4.06 -6.45 -12.21
N ARG A 192 5.16 -6.67 -11.49
CA ARG A 192 5.57 -7.99 -10.98
C ARG A 192 5.39 -8.12 -9.47
N GLU A 193 4.83 -7.11 -8.84
CA GLU A 193 4.62 -7.04 -7.40
C GLU A 193 3.83 -8.27 -6.90
N PRO A 194 4.16 -8.81 -5.72
CA PRO A 194 3.48 -9.96 -5.14
C PRO A 194 1.96 -9.77 -5.04
N GLU A 195 1.50 -8.55 -4.83
CA GLU A 195 0.08 -8.19 -4.74
C GLU A 195 -0.66 -8.38 -6.07
N VAL A 196 0.03 -8.21 -7.21
CA VAL A 196 -0.51 -8.51 -8.54
C VAL A 196 -0.63 -10.02 -8.75
N ALA A 197 0.37 -10.78 -8.29
CA ALA A 197 0.34 -12.24 -8.33
C ALA A 197 -0.77 -12.81 -7.43
N ASP A 198 -1.01 -12.20 -6.27
CA ASP A 198 -2.09 -12.54 -5.35
C ASP A 198 -3.49 -12.33 -5.97
N LEU A 199 -3.67 -11.21 -6.70
CA LEU A 199 -4.88 -10.96 -7.47
C LEU A 199 -5.09 -12.02 -8.56
N ALA A 200 -4.03 -12.41 -9.27
CA ALA A 200 -4.10 -13.46 -10.29
C ALA A 200 -4.48 -14.83 -9.68
N ASP A 201 -3.89 -15.20 -8.53
CA ASP A 201 -4.25 -16.42 -7.79
C ASP A 201 -5.72 -16.40 -7.34
N PHE A 202 -6.19 -15.27 -6.80
CA PHE A 202 -7.60 -15.12 -6.44
C PHE A 202 -8.53 -15.33 -7.63
N LEU A 203 -8.24 -14.68 -8.77
CA LEU A 203 -9.06 -14.84 -9.98
C LEU A 203 -9.07 -16.29 -10.45
N ASN A 204 -7.91 -16.98 -10.44
CA ASN A 204 -7.80 -18.40 -10.78
C ASN A 204 -8.60 -19.30 -9.84
N ARG A 205 -8.56 -19.05 -8.53
CA ARG A 205 -9.37 -19.78 -7.54
C ARG A 205 -10.88 -19.55 -7.71
N CYS A 206 -11.26 -18.41 -8.27
CA CYS A 206 -12.64 -18.14 -8.66
C CYS A 206 -13.04 -18.76 -10.01
N GLY A 207 -12.18 -19.54 -10.65
CA GLY A 207 -12.42 -20.18 -11.95
C GLY A 207 -12.01 -19.36 -13.15
N GLY A 208 -11.22 -18.31 -12.94
CA GLY A 208 -10.54 -17.55 -13.98
C GLY A 208 -9.38 -18.33 -14.63
N SER A 209 -8.69 -17.68 -15.54
CA SER A 209 -7.52 -18.26 -16.22
C SER A 209 -6.50 -17.16 -16.47
N VAL A 210 -5.53 -17.04 -15.56
CA VAL A 210 -4.44 -16.08 -15.59
C VAL A 210 -3.13 -16.84 -15.49
N GLU A 211 -2.27 -16.66 -16.47
CA GLU A 211 -0.92 -17.23 -16.52
C GLU A 211 0.13 -16.12 -16.49
N GLY A 212 1.36 -16.46 -16.07
CA GLY A 212 2.50 -15.53 -16.04
C GLY A 212 2.51 -14.59 -14.84
N ALA A 213 1.71 -14.83 -13.79
CA ALA A 213 1.75 -14.06 -12.55
C ALA A 213 3.18 -13.94 -11.98
N GLY A 214 3.58 -12.72 -11.56
CA GLY A 214 4.96 -12.44 -11.11
C GLY A 214 5.97 -12.21 -12.23
N SER A 215 5.59 -12.38 -13.51
CA SER A 215 6.39 -12.03 -14.67
C SER A 215 5.94 -10.70 -15.29
N SER A 216 6.69 -10.20 -16.26
CA SER A 216 6.34 -8.99 -17.02
C SER A 216 5.29 -9.22 -18.12
N THR A 217 4.80 -10.46 -18.28
CA THR A 217 3.79 -10.79 -19.28
C THR A 217 2.72 -11.65 -18.64
N LEU A 218 1.49 -11.17 -18.68
CA LEU A 218 0.30 -11.89 -18.23
C LEU A 218 -0.50 -12.33 -19.45
N ILE A 219 -1.00 -13.55 -19.41
CA ILE A 219 -1.92 -14.11 -20.40
C ILE A 219 -3.22 -14.43 -19.69
N ILE A 220 -4.33 -13.82 -20.12
CA ILE A 220 -5.61 -13.93 -19.49
C ILE A 220 -6.63 -14.46 -20.51
N GLU A 221 -7.22 -15.62 -20.24
CA GLU A 221 -8.38 -16.12 -20.96
C GLU A 221 -9.64 -15.66 -20.25
N GLY A 222 -10.37 -14.75 -20.88
CA GLY A 222 -11.58 -14.20 -20.27
C GLY A 222 -12.67 -15.25 -20.06
N ARG A 223 -13.36 -15.18 -18.95
CA ARG A 223 -14.46 -16.09 -18.55
C ARG A 223 -15.77 -15.34 -18.50
N ARG A 224 -16.85 -15.95 -18.99
CA ARG A 224 -18.18 -15.36 -18.92
C ARG A 224 -18.65 -15.05 -17.50
N ALA A 225 -18.20 -15.86 -16.54
CA ALA A 225 -18.55 -15.74 -15.14
C ALA A 225 -17.42 -16.31 -14.28
N LEU A 226 -17.17 -15.68 -13.14
CA LEU A 226 -16.32 -16.22 -12.09
C LEU A 226 -17.19 -16.77 -10.96
N GLY A 227 -16.72 -17.83 -10.32
CA GLY A 227 -17.32 -18.38 -9.11
C GLY A 227 -17.10 -17.48 -7.91
N GLY A 228 -16.99 -18.08 -6.74
CA GLY A 228 -16.54 -17.44 -5.51
C GLY A 228 -15.56 -18.34 -4.79
N CYS A 229 -14.84 -17.80 -3.84
CA CYS A 229 -13.88 -18.59 -3.05
C CYS A 229 -13.72 -18.03 -1.64
N VAL A 230 -13.07 -18.82 -0.79
CA VAL A 230 -12.47 -18.37 0.46
C VAL A 230 -10.99 -18.14 0.20
N PHE A 231 -10.51 -16.91 0.47
CA PHE A 231 -9.17 -16.50 0.14
C PHE A 231 -8.50 -15.79 1.32
N SER A 232 -7.22 -16.04 1.52
CA SER A 232 -6.39 -15.33 2.49
C SER A 232 -5.42 -14.46 1.73
N PRO A 233 -5.55 -13.12 1.81
CA PRO A 233 -4.62 -12.20 1.16
C PRO A 233 -3.19 -12.39 1.68
N LEU A 234 -2.20 -12.12 0.85
CA LEU A 234 -0.79 -12.22 1.25
C LEU A 234 -0.45 -11.23 2.39
N PRO A 235 0.60 -11.50 3.18
CA PRO A 235 1.03 -10.62 4.26
C PRO A 235 1.62 -9.31 3.73
N ASP A 236 1.49 -8.22 4.51
CA ASP A 236 1.93 -6.88 4.13
C ASP A 236 3.45 -6.72 4.26
N ARG A 237 4.17 -6.89 3.16
CA ARG A 237 5.63 -6.70 3.08
C ARG A 237 6.06 -5.25 3.40
N ILE A 238 5.19 -4.25 3.21
CA ILE A 238 5.51 -2.85 3.52
C ILE A 238 5.35 -2.60 5.02
N PHE A 239 4.33 -3.21 5.64
CA PHE A 239 4.20 -3.21 7.10
C PHE A 239 5.39 -3.92 7.75
N ALA A 240 5.78 -5.10 7.26
CA ALA A 240 6.97 -5.83 7.72
C ALA A 240 8.24 -4.99 7.58
N SER A 241 8.44 -4.35 6.42
CA SER A 241 9.55 -3.41 6.18
C SER A 241 9.56 -2.27 7.20
N THR A 242 8.39 -1.72 7.51
CA THR A 242 8.24 -0.61 8.47
C THR A 242 8.65 -1.05 9.87
N LEU A 243 8.22 -2.23 10.33
CA LEU A 243 8.61 -2.75 11.65
C LEU A 243 10.10 -3.13 11.72
N ALA A 244 10.66 -3.67 10.64
CA ALA A 244 12.10 -3.91 10.53
C ALA A 244 12.90 -2.59 10.69
N CYS A 245 12.46 -1.53 10.01
CA CYS A 245 13.03 -0.19 10.16
C CYS A 245 12.80 0.39 11.57
N ALA A 246 11.68 0.09 12.23
CA ALA A 246 11.43 0.51 13.61
C ALA A 246 12.41 -0.13 14.58
N ALA A 247 12.70 -1.43 14.45
CA ALA A 247 13.74 -2.12 15.24
C ALA A 247 15.13 -1.51 15.00
N ALA A 248 15.44 -1.16 13.76
CA ALA A 248 16.69 -0.47 13.43
C ALA A 248 16.74 0.94 14.03
N ALA A 249 15.68 1.72 13.97
CA ALA A 249 15.63 3.10 14.48
C ALA A 249 15.67 3.15 16.03
N ALA A 250 14.83 2.38 16.70
CA ALA A 250 14.71 2.39 18.17
C ALA A 250 15.75 1.51 18.88
N GLY A 251 16.32 0.51 18.18
CA GLY A 251 17.16 -0.54 18.79
C GLY A 251 16.32 -1.68 19.38
N GLY A 252 17.00 -2.71 19.86
CA GLY A 252 16.39 -3.92 20.40
C GLY A 252 16.31 -5.06 19.41
N ARG A 253 15.31 -5.95 19.56
CA ARG A 253 15.14 -7.18 18.77
C ARG A 253 13.69 -7.47 18.48
N VAL A 254 13.30 -7.42 17.24
CA VAL A 254 11.94 -7.69 16.78
C VAL A 254 11.95 -8.88 15.84
N GLU A 255 11.05 -9.82 16.09
CA GLU A 255 10.75 -10.95 15.21
C GLU A 255 9.44 -10.70 14.46
N LEU A 256 9.48 -10.79 13.15
CA LEU A 256 8.33 -10.66 12.25
C LEU A 256 7.98 -12.05 11.71
N THR A 257 6.75 -12.51 11.93
CA THR A 257 6.29 -13.85 11.53
C THR A 257 5.14 -13.78 10.53
N GLY A 258 4.96 -14.86 9.75
CA GLY A 258 3.87 -14.98 8.77
C GLY A 258 4.09 -14.14 7.51
N CYS A 259 5.32 -13.73 7.23
CA CYS A 259 5.69 -13.01 6.01
C CYS A 259 7.07 -13.45 5.55
N SER A 260 7.17 -14.02 4.36
CA SER A 260 8.46 -14.44 3.81
C SER A 260 9.43 -13.26 3.70
N PRO A 261 10.67 -13.38 4.21
CA PRO A 261 11.70 -12.35 4.08
C PRO A 261 12.00 -11.94 2.64
N GLU A 262 11.79 -12.83 1.69
CA GLU A 262 12.03 -12.59 0.26
C GLU A 262 11.14 -11.47 -0.32
N LEU A 263 9.95 -11.28 0.26
CA LEU A 263 9.00 -10.25 -0.21
C LEU A 263 9.51 -8.82 0.04
N TYR A 264 10.45 -8.64 0.97
CA TYR A 264 11.04 -7.34 1.34
C TYR A 264 12.55 -7.41 1.54
N ALA A 265 13.21 -8.36 0.88
CA ALA A 265 14.65 -8.60 0.95
C ALA A 265 15.51 -7.33 0.80
N PRO A 266 15.23 -6.38 -0.13
CA PRO A 266 16.05 -5.18 -0.27
C PRO A 266 16.13 -4.33 1.01
N VAL A 267 15.04 -4.24 1.78
CA VAL A 267 15.07 -3.51 3.07
C VAL A 267 15.96 -4.24 4.08
N LEU A 268 15.82 -5.56 4.18
CA LEU A 268 16.60 -6.38 5.10
C LEU A 268 18.09 -6.33 4.79
N GLU A 269 18.45 -6.33 3.51
CA GLU A 269 19.84 -6.24 3.04
C GLU A 269 20.45 -4.89 3.40
N ILE A 270 19.73 -3.79 3.18
CA ILE A 270 20.19 -2.46 3.55
C ILE A 270 20.34 -2.35 5.08
N LEU A 271 19.38 -2.85 5.86
CA LEU A 271 19.49 -2.84 7.32
C LEU A 271 20.68 -3.68 7.83
N ALA A 272 20.96 -4.82 7.18
CA ALA A 272 22.15 -5.62 7.50
C ALA A 272 23.45 -4.87 7.17
N GLN A 273 23.55 -4.19 6.01
CA GLN A 273 24.67 -3.33 5.64
C GLN A 273 24.85 -2.16 6.61
N MET A 274 23.75 -1.64 7.16
CA MET A 274 23.79 -0.61 8.20
C MET A 274 24.23 -1.12 9.58
N GLY A 275 24.41 -2.44 9.75
CA GLY A 275 24.90 -3.04 11.00
C GLY A 275 23.81 -3.69 11.86
N CYS A 276 22.59 -3.85 11.37
CA CYS A 276 21.60 -4.69 12.02
C CYS A 276 21.94 -6.17 11.85
N ARG A 277 21.72 -6.98 12.88
CA ARG A 277 21.68 -8.43 12.75
C ARG A 277 20.33 -8.83 12.17
N VAL A 278 20.35 -9.50 11.01
CA VAL A 278 19.16 -9.98 10.31
C VAL A 278 19.25 -11.50 10.19
N GLU A 279 18.36 -12.20 10.87
CA GLU A 279 18.27 -13.66 10.83
C GLU A 279 16.98 -14.06 10.13
N ARG A 280 17.10 -14.77 8.99
CA ARG A 280 15.99 -15.18 8.15
C ARG A 280 15.58 -16.62 8.47
N GLY A 281 14.28 -16.85 8.73
CA GLY A 281 13.64 -18.16 8.74
C GLY A 281 12.73 -18.32 7.50
N GLY A 282 11.95 -19.39 7.39
CA GLY A 282 11.06 -19.62 6.24
C GLY A 282 10.05 -18.48 6.04
N GLU A 283 9.12 -18.33 6.97
CA GLU A 283 8.13 -17.23 6.99
C GLU A 283 8.36 -16.26 8.15
N SER A 284 9.59 -16.13 8.61
CA SER A 284 9.94 -15.21 9.71
C SER A 284 11.28 -14.54 9.48
N VAL A 285 11.45 -13.39 10.09
CA VAL A 285 12.74 -12.70 10.16
C VAL A 285 12.90 -12.06 11.52
N GLN A 286 14.10 -12.15 12.09
CA GLN A 286 14.47 -11.40 13.26
C GLN A 286 15.42 -10.26 12.86
N VAL A 287 15.07 -9.03 13.23
CA VAL A 287 15.92 -7.85 13.04
C VAL A 287 16.33 -7.33 14.42
N ALA A 288 17.63 -7.20 14.66
CA ALA A 288 18.14 -6.71 15.93
C ALA A 288 19.22 -5.65 15.73
N ARG A 289 19.15 -4.61 16.57
CA ARG A 289 20.19 -3.60 16.69
C ARG A 289 20.63 -3.45 18.16
N PHE A 290 21.86 -3.78 18.45
CA PHE A 290 22.46 -3.64 19.78
C PHE A 290 23.61 -2.62 19.82
N GLY A 291 24.04 -2.15 18.67
CA GLY A 291 25.18 -1.24 18.51
C GLY A 291 24.84 -0.02 17.66
N ARG A 292 25.89 0.53 17.06
CA ARG A 292 25.79 1.66 16.14
C ARG A 292 25.25 1.23 14.79
N LEU A 293 24.52 2.13 14.13
CA LEU A 293 24.19 2.00 12.72
C LEU A 293 25.20 2.76 11.89
N TYR A 294 25.54 2.24 10.74
CA TYR A 294 26.40 2.86 9.75
C TYR A 294 25.56 3.47 8.61
N GLY A 295 26.12 4.47 7.92
CA GLY A 295 25.47 5.07 6.76
C GLY A 295 25.22 4.04 5.66
N ALA A 296 24.06 4.10 5.04
CA ALA A 296 23.67 3.20 3.95
C ALA A 296 24.27 3.60 2.59
N GLY A 297 25.01 4.73 2.50
CA GLY A 297 25.46 5.25 1.23
C GLY A 297 24.29 5.71 0.33
N ARG A 298 24.39 5.42 -0.98
CA ARG A 298 23.33 5.76 -1.95
C ARG A 298 22.38 4.60 -2.15
N VAL A 299 21.10 4.84 -1.93
CA VAL A 299 20.01 3.87 -2.08
C VAL A 299 19.03 4.38 -3.12
N PHE A 300 18.49 3.48 -3.94
CA PHE A 300 17.52 3.79 -4.99
C PHE A 300 16.26 2.94 -4.78
N THR A 301 15.10 3.55 -4.90
CA THR A 301 13.86 2.79 -5.05
C THR A 301 13.71 2.29 -6.49
N GLY A 302 12.78 1.39 -6.72
CA GLY A 302 12.53 0.89 -8.07
C GLY A 302 11.28 0.02 -8.13
N VAL A 303 11.00 -0.45 -9.34
CA VAL A 303 9.95 -1.46 -9.56
C VAL A 303 10.40 -2.80 -8.99
N TYR A 304 9.44 -3.60 -8.53
CA TYR A 304 9.72 -4.91 -7.94
C TYR A 304 10.57 -5.79 -8.88
N PRO A 305 11.63 -6.48 -8.38
CA PRO A 305 11.96 -6.75 -6.97
C PRO A 305 12.91 -5.73 -6.30
N ALA A 306 13.14 -4.56 -6.89
CA ALA A 306 13.94 -3.53 -6.24
C ALA A 306 13.26 -2.98 -4.96
N LEU A 307 13.95 -2.07 -4.26
CA LEU A 307 13.42 -1.44 -3.05
C LEU A 307 12.10 -0.71 -3.37
N ALA A 308 11.04 -1.12 -2.68
CA ALA A 308 9.73 -0.49 -2.85
C ALA A 308 9.76 0.98 -2.40
N THR A 309 9.20 1.87 -3.22
CA THR A 309 9.05 3.30 -2.88
C THR A 309 8.31 3.51 -1.55
N ASP A 310 7.38 2.63 -1.20
CA ASP A 310 6.63 2.67 0.07
C ASP A 310 7.50 2.37 1.31
N ALA A 311 8.62 1.66 1.15
CA ALA A 311 9.57 1.37 2.23
C ALA A 311 10.61 2.50 2.42
N ALA A 312 10.76 3.41 1.45
CA ALA A 312 11.79 4.44 1.49
C ALA A 312 11.66 5.42 2.68
N PRO A 313 10.48 5.98 3.04
CA PRO A 313 10.36 6.85 4.20
C PRO A 313 10.64 6.15 5.55
N PRO A 314 10.12 4.93 5.84
CA PRO A 314 10.52 4.15 7.03
C PRO A 314 12.02 3.86 7.10
N LEU A 315 12.64 3.51 5.97
CA LEU A 315 14.08 3.26 5.89
C LEU A 315 14.88 4.55 6.18
N ALA A 316 14.43 5.70 5.66
CA ALA A 316 15.03 6.99 5.96
C ALA A 316 15.00 7.31 7.46
N ALA A 317 13.94 6.94 8.18
CA ALA A 317 13.88 7.10 9.63
C ALA A 317 14.96 6.27 10.35
N ALA A 318 15.26 5.05 9.91
CA ALA A 318 16.38 4.26 10.42
C ALA A 318 17.75 4.91 10.09
N MET A 319 17.91 5.46 8.89
CA MET A 319 19.13 6.15 8.47
C MET A 319 19.43 7.42 9.28
N LEU A 320 18.41 8.10 9.84
CA LEU A 320 18.63 9.24 10.75
C LEU A 320 19.44 8.86 12.01
N CYS A 321 19.40 7.59 12.40
CA CYS A 321 20.08 7.06 13.58
C CYS A 321 21.50 6.52 13.28
N ALA A 322 21.95 6.64 12.01
CA ALA A 322 23.22 6.08 11.55
C ALA A 322 24.38 7.07 11.67
N GLU A 323 25.59 6.52 11.91
CA GLU A 323 26.85 7.24 11.78
C GLU A 323 27.35 7.10 10.34
N GLY A 324 27.42 8.20 9.63
CA GLY A 324 27.77 8.22 8.21
C GLY A 324 26.65 8.77 7.33
N GLU A 325 27.03 9.17 6.13
CA GLU A 325 26.07 9.74 5.18
C GLU A 325 25.20 8.69 4.51
N SER A 326 23.95 9.03 4.27
CA SER A 326 23.02 8.23 3.50
C SER A 326 22.24 9.11 2.53
N SER A 327 21.81 8.53 1.42
CA SER A 327 20.87 9.20 0.54
C SER A 327 19.91 8.17 -0.08
N ILE A 328 18.65 8.57 -0.24
CA ILE A 328 17.64 7.77 -0.94
C ILE A 328 17.11 8.59 -2.10
N GLU A 329 17.18 8.02 -3.30
CA GLU A 329 16.56 8.56 -4.50
C GLU A 329 15.30 7.77 -4.82
N ASP A 330 14.14 8.46 -4.86
CA ASP A 330 12.90 7.83 -5.30
C ASP A 330 12.70 8.05 -6.79
N VAL A 331 12.85 6.98 -7.58
CA VAL A 331 12.70 7.05 -9.04
C VAL A 331 11.25 6.95 -9.50
N ILE A 332 10.31 6.68 -8.56
CA ILE A 332 8.88 6.47 -8.86
C ILE A 332 8.09 7.78 -8.66
N PHE A 333 8.24 8.42 -7.48
CA PHE A 333 7.45 9.60 -7.10
C PHE A 333 8.29 10.84 -6.83
N GLU A 334 7.78 12.00 -7.23
CA GLU A 334 8.50 13.27 -7.16
C GLU A 334 8.57 13.86 -5.74
N ARG A 335 7.56 13.56 -4.90
CA ARG A 335 7.41 14.15 -3.55
C ARG A 335 7.34 13.10 -2.45
N ARG A 336 8.13 12.02 -2.60
CA ARG A 336 8.11 10.90 -1.66
C ARG A 336 8.55 11.29 -0.26
N PHE A 337 9.45 12.22 -0.14
CA PHE A 337 10.10 12.61 1.12
C PHE A 337 9.52 13.88 1.76
N ALA A 338 8.21 14.07 1.69
CA ALA A 338 7.53 15.16 2.41
C ALA A 338 7.72 15.07 3.95
N CYS A 339 8.11 13.90 4.49
CA CYS A 339 8.48 13.71 5.89
C CYS A 339 9.82 14.39 6.27
N ALA A 340 10.62 14.84 5.32
CA ALA A 340 11.92 15.47 5.58
C ALA A 340 11.81 16.71 6.50
N GLU A 341 10.76 17.52 6.35
CA GLU A 341 10.48 18.66 7.24
C GLU A 341 10.31 18.19 8.69
N GLY A 342 9.59 17.11 8.91
CA GLY A 342 9.41 16.52 10.24
C GLY A 342 10.70 15.90 10.79
N PHE A 343 11.53 15.30 9.95
CA PHE A 343 12.86 14.83 10.35
C PHE A 343 13.77 15.99 10.78
N ALA A 344 13.76 17.09 10.05
CA ALA A 344 14.51 18.29 10.42
C ALA A 344 13.97 18.89 11.74
N ALA A 345 12.66 18.93 11.94
CA ALA A 345 12.04 19.41 13.18
C ALA A 345 12.41 18.55 14.40
N LEU A 346 12.65 17.24 14.22
CA LEU A 346 13.21 16.35 15.26
C LEU A 346 14.70 16.61 15.53
N GLY A 347 15.40 17.41 14.72
CA GLY A 347 16.85 17.66 14.82
C GLY A 347 17.69 16.81 13.86
N GLY A 348 17.05 16.06 12.96
CA GLY A 348 17.75 15.31 11.91
C GLY A 348 18.41 16.26 10.89
N ARG A 349 19.63 15.94 10.48
CA ARG A 349 20.36 16.70 9.46
C ARG A 349 20.00 16.19 8.06
N VAL A 350 18.90 16.67 7.52
CA VAL A 350 18.35 16.22 6.23
C VAL A 350 18.20 17.38 5.25
N ASN A 351 18.32 17.06 3.97
CA ASN A 351 18.04 18.00 2.87
C ASN A 351 17.42 17.21 1.70
N THR A 352 16.43 17.81 1.03
CA THR A 352 15.82 17.26 -0.18
C THR A 352 16.31 18.03 -1.40
N ALA A 353 16.76 17.32 -2.42
CA ALA A 353 17.12 17.86 -3.73
C ALA A 353 16.37 17.09 -4.82
N GLY A 354 15.27 17.64 -5.31
CA GLY A 354 14.37 16.97 -6.24
C GLY A 354 13.80 15.68 -5.63
N ARG A 355 14.15 14.54 -6.21
CA ARG A 355 13.70 13.20 -5.76
C ARG A 355 14.63 12.54 -4.73
N VAL A 356 15.71 13.23 -4.33
CA VAL A 356 16.72 12.67 -3.43
C VAL A 356 16.56 13.28 -2.04
N LEU A 357 16.51 12.41 -1.02
CA LEU A 357 16.68 12.77 0.38
C LEU A 357 18.12 12.48 0.79
N HIS A 358 18.85 13.50 1.20
CA HIS A 358 20.18 13.42 1.79
C HIS A 358 20.07 13.43 3.31
N ILE A 359 20.78 12.54 3.98
CA ILE A 359 20.81 12.37 5.43
C ILE A 359 22.25 12.40 5.88
N ARG A 360 22.59 13.33 6.78
CA ARG A 360 23.93 13.48 7.35
C ARG A 360 23.95 13.06 8.81
N PRO A 361 25.07 12.49 9.30
CA PRO A 361 25.18 12.07 10.69
C PRO A 361 25.20 13.23 11.67
N GLY A 362 25.01 12.95 12.96
CA GLY A 362 25.25 13.87 14.06
C GLY A 362 24.09 14.79 14.44
N GLY A 363 22.86 14.48 14.02
CA GLY A 363 21.65 15.11 14.56
C GLY A 363 21.26 14.46 15.90
N ALA A 364 21.11 15.24 16.97
CA ALA A 364 20.52 14.75 18.21
C ALA A 364 18.97 14.82 18.05
N LEU A 365 18.33 13.68 17.83
CA LEU A 365 16.88 13.64 17.69
C LEU A 365 16.20 13.95 19.02
N ARG A 366 15.30 14.92 19.03
CA ARG A 366 14.53 15.38 20.19
C ARG A 366 13.06 15.41 19.90
N GLY A 367 12.26 14.99 20.89
CA GLY A 367 10.81 14.99 20.78
C GLY A 367 10.25 16.39 20.51
N THR A 368 9.27 16.45 19.59
CA THR A 368 8.63 17.70 19.17
C THR A 368 7.21 17.44 18.64
N ARG A 369 6.52 18.51 18.24
CA ARG A 369 5.23 18.40 17.54
C ARG A 369 5.45 18.23 16.05
N LEU A 370 4.74 17.25 15.46
CA LEU A 370 4.86 16.84 14.06
C LEU A 370 3.48 16.73 13.43
N SER A 371 3.43 16.77 12.11
CA SER A 371 2.23 16.47 11.34
C SER A 371 2.58 15.46 10.24
N ALA A 372 1.83 14.36 10.18
CA ALA A 372 1.99 13.37 9.13
C ALA A 372 1.63 13.99 7.76
N PRO A 373 2.54 14.01 6.79
CA PRO A 373 2.26 14.58 5.47
C PRO A 373 1.45 13.62 4.57
N ASP A 374 1.64 12.34 4.78
CA ASP A 374 1.03 11.22 4.06
C ASP A 374 1.16 9.93 4.88
N LEU A 375 0.63 8.81 4.36
CA LEU A 375 0.64 7.50 5.03
C LEU A 375 2.05 7.03 5.44
N ARG A 376 2.99 6.97 4.51
CA ARG A 376 4.33 6.40 4.75
C ARG A 376 5.26 7.40 5.43
N GLY A 377 5.10 8.67 5.10
CA GLY A 377 5.78 9.76 5.80
C GLY A 377 5.35 9.84 7.26
N GLY A 378 4.05 9.67 7.56
CA GLY A 378 3.54 9.63 8.92
C GLY A 378 4.14 8.48 9.73
N ALA A 379 4.19 7.27 9.18
CA ALA A 379 4.85 6.13 9.82
C ALA A 379 6.33 6.39 10.06
N ALA A 380 7.04 6.96 9.08
CA ALA A 380 8.45 7.32 9.23
C ALA A 380 8.68 8.33 10.36
N LEU A 381 7.77 9.30 10.55
CA LEU A 381 7.86 10.25 11.68
C LEU A 381 7.64 9.56 13.03
N VAL A 382 6.75 8.55 13.09
CA VAL A 382 6.60 7.72 14.30
C VAL A 382 7.90 6.98 14.61
N LEU A 383 8.51 6.34 13.61
CA LEU A 383 9.78 5.62 13.77
C LEU A 383 10.92 6.55 14.24
N ALA A 384 11.04 7.74 13.64
CA ALA A 384 12.04 8.73 14.06
C ALA A 384 11.77 9.22 15.49
N ALA A 385 10.51 9.38 15.88
CA ALA A 385 10.13 9.75 17.24
C ALA A 385 10.44 8.65 18.27
N LEU A 386 10.37 7.35 17.90
CA LEU A 386 10.81 6.24 18.77
C LEU A 386 12.31 6.33 19.11
N ALA A 387 13.13 6.82 18.19
CA ALA A 387 14.56 7.03 18.39
C ALA A 387 14.91 8.35 19.09
N ALA A 388 14.01 9.33 19.08
CA ALA A 388 14.25 10.66 19.63
C ALA A 388 14.22 10.67 21.18
N GLN A 389 14.98 11.54 21.80
CA GLN A 389 14.88 11.78 23.23
C GLN A 389 13.67 12.65 23.56
N GLY A 390 12.88 12.25 24.55
CA GLY A 390 11.72 13.01 25.02
C GLY A 390 10.41 12.63 24.33
N ARG A 391 9.43 13.53 24.41
CA ARG A 391 8.05 13.30 23.96
C ARG A 391 7.78 13.98 22.61
N SER A 392 7.25 13.23 21.67
CA SER A 392 6.74 13.72 20.37
C SER A 392 5.22 13.60 20.31
N GLN A 393 4.58 14.53 19.58
CA GLN A 393 3.15 14.52 19.30
C GLN A 393 2.96 14.60 17.77
N ILE A 394 2.34 13.58 17.18
CA ILE A 394 2.20 13.46 15.73
C ILE A 394 0.73 13.55 15.36
N GLY A 395 0.33 14.63 14.72
CA GLY A 395 -0.99 14.84 14.15
C GLY A 395 -1.13 14.20 12.76
N GLY A 396 -2.36 14.26 12.20
CA GLY A 396 -2.63 13.67 10.88
C GLY A 396 -2.75 12.14 10.92
N VAL A 397 -3.20 11.59 12.05
CA VAL A 397 -3.34 10.13 12.30
C VAL A 397 -4.19 9.45 11.24
N ALA A 398 -5.20 10.13 10.70
CA ALA A 398 -6.06 9.61 9.63
C ALA A 398 -5.28 9.16 8.37
N TYR A 399 -4.08 9.69 8.12
CA TYR A 399 -3.23 9.17 7.05
C TYR A 399 -2.68 7.78 7.38
N LEU A 400 -2.31 7.53 8.63
CA LEU A 400 -1.76 6.23 9.06
C LEU A 400 -2.85 5.16 9.05
N ASP A 401 -4.08 5.50 9.45
CA ASP A 401 -5.24 4.58 9.49
C ASP A 401 -5.64 4.06 8.11
N ARG A 402 -5.14 4.67 7.06
CA ARG A 402 -5.32 4.18 5.69
C ARG A 402 -4.53 2.91 5.37
N GLY A 403 -3.46 2.62 6.10
CA GLY A 403 -2.59 1.50 5.74
C GLY A 403 -1.80 0.85 6.87
N TYR A 404 -2.02 1.29 8.10
CA TYR A 404 -1.41 0.69 9.29
C TYR A 404 -2.50 0.40 10.32
N ALA A 405 -3.02 -0.83 10.29
CA ALA A 405 -3.96 -1.29 11.31
C ALA A 405 -3.24 -1.48 12.66
N ASP A 406 -3.86 -1.05 13.74
CA ASP A 406 -3.39 -1.25 15.12
C ASP A 406 -1.91 -0.87 15.33
N PHE A 407 -1.44 0.18 14.61
CA PHE A 407 -0.01 0.51 14.55
C PHE A 407 0.56 0.93 15.91
N THR A 408 -0.18 1.72 16.67
CA THR A 408 0.19 2.14 18.03
C THR A 408 0.21 0.97 18.99
N GLU A 409 -0.79 0.10 18.92
CA GLU A 409 -0.96 -1.09 19.75
C GLU A 409 0.14 -2.11 19.49
N ILE A 410 0.49 -2.32 18.22
CA ILE A 410 1.58 -3.22 17.81
C ILE A 410 2.93 -2.68 18.31
N LEU A 411 3.23 -1.39 18.11
CA LEU A 411 4.45 -0.81 18.62
C LEU A 411 4.51 -0.82 20.16
N ALA A 412 3.39 -0.57 20.84
CA ALA A 412 3.30 -0.67 22.30
C ALA A 412 3.55 -2.09 22.80
N SER A 413 3.02 -3.12 22.11
CA SER A 413 3.27 -4.52 22.44
C SER A 413 4.75 -4.93 22.31
N LEU A 414 5.51 -4.21 21.48
CA LEU A 414 6.96 -4.35 21.34
C LEU A 414 7.75 -3.54 22.39
N GLY A 415 7.08 -2.84 23.31
CA GLY A 415 7.71 -2.07 24.38
C GLY A 415 7.85 -0.57 24.09
N ALA A 416 7.34 -0.07 22.97
CA ALA A 416 7.30 1.36 22.71
C ALA A 416 6.40 2.08 23.73
N ARG A 417 6.80 3.27 24.18
CA ARG A 417 5.94 4.17 24.94
C ARG A 417 5.16 5.05 23.98
N ILE A 418 4.08 4.52 23.47
CA ILE A 418 3.25 5.13 22.42
C ILE A 418 1.76 4.92 22.71
N TYR A 419 0.94 5.93 22.41
CA TYR A 419 -0.51 5.85 22.54
C TYR A 419 -1.20 6.89 21.66
N ARG A 420 -2.50 6.72 21.43
CA ARG A 420 -3.36 7.71 20.78
C ARG A 420 -4.00 8.61 21.84
N GLU A 421 -4.07 9.90 21.54
CA GLU A 421 -4.68 10.92 22.39
C GLU A 421 -5.63 11.78 21.56
N THR A 422 -6.86 11.93 22.03
CA THR A 422 -7.82 12.85 21.42
C THR A 422 -7.67 14.21 22.08
N LYS A 423 -7.34 15.26 21.31
CA LYS A 423 -7.39 16.63 21.83
C LYS A 423 -8.86 16.99 22.11
N THR A 424 -9.20 17.15 23.35
CA THR A 424 -10.37 17.96 23.71
C THR A 424 -10.08 19.41 23.29
N ALA A 425 -10.97 19.96 22.45
CA ALA A 425 -10.89 21.33 21.96
C ALA A 425 -11.00 22.35 23.09
#